data_e38b96055648cb6d7a1af150615f6a99
#
_entry.id   e38b96055648cb6d7a1af150615f6a99
#
_cell.length_a   1.000
_cell.length_b   1.000
_cell.length_c   1.000
_cell.angle_alpha   90.00
_cell.angle_beta   90.00
_cell.angle_gamma   90.00
#
_symmetry.space_group_name_H-M   'P 1'
#
loop_
_entity.id
_entity.type
_entity.pdbx_description
1 polymer ?
#
loop_
_entity_poly.entity_id
_entity_poly.type
_entity_poly.pdbx_seq_one_letter_code
_entity_poly.pdbx_strand_id
1 'polypeptide(L)'
;MGLLDIASIRSIERGFSYYQSKCVINLKSYSETQFEAEVKGSGSNVYRCYIDMEHPRKSKCNCPHADGRRVICKHLIALLSTASPEEANKHIIMLNEVEEDYHLRRNMWIDSLKEMVNDMSKEELRDAYLNMLIEHGEMAELFGLDEEEDLFEDEDEFY
;
A
#
# COMPACT_ATOMS: atom_id res chain seq x y z
N MET A 1 -16.30 -12.27 -7.79
CA MET A 1 -14.93 -12.09 -7.27
C MET A 1 -14.12 -11.40 -8.37
N GLY A 2 -13.85 -10.13 -8.19
CA GLY A 2 -13.15 -9.29 -9.17
C GLY A 2 -11.62 -9.35 -9.03
N LEU A 3 -10.91 -8.59 -9.89
CA LEU A 3 -9.44 -8.48 -9.82
C LEU A 3 -8.97 -7.87 -8.50
N LEU A 4 -9.74 -6.93 -7.95
CA LEU A 4 -9.40 -6.25 -6.70
C LEU A 4 -9.49 -7.19 -5.49
N ASP A 5 -10.45 -8.13 -5.49
CA ASP A 5 -10.65 -9.09 -4.38
C ASP A 5 -9.48 -10.06 -4.18
N ILE A 6 -8.70 -10.29 -5.24
CA ILE A 6 -7.56 -11.22 -5.23
C ILE A 6 -6.19 -10.53 -5.28
N ALA A 7 -6.18 -9.20 -5.36
CA ALA A 7 -4.97 -8.40 -5.35
C ALA A 7 -4.52 -8.10 -3.91
N SER A 8 -3.22 -7.95 -3.69
CA SER A 8 -2.73 -7.42 -2.42
C SER A 8 -2.99 -5.91 -2.32
N ILE A 9 -3.26 -5.41 -1.11
CA ILE A 9 -3.45 -3.97 -0.83
C ILE A 9 -2.31 -3.15 -1.45
N ARG A 10 -1.07 -3.56 -1.24
CA ARG A 10 0.10 -2.90 -1.82
C ARG A 10 0.10 -2.85 -3.36
N SER A 11 -0.43 -3.89 -4.03
CA SER A 11 -0.57 -3.89 -5.50
C SER A 11 -1.64 -2.92 -5.95
N ILE A 12 -2.70 -2.77 -5.18
CA ILE A 12 -3.83 -1.90 -5.46
C ILE A 12 -3.40 -0.43 -5.33
N GLU A 13 -2.82 -0.03 -4.20
CA GLU A 13 -2.33 1.32 -3.96
C GLU A 13 -1.33 1.77 -5.04
N ARG A 14 -0.32 0.94 -5.30
CA ARG A 14 0.67 1.24 -6.34
C ARG A 14 0.09 1.24 -7.75
N GLY A 15 -0.89 0.39 -8.02
CA GLY A 15 -1.57 0.33 -9.31
C GLY A 15 -2.41 1.57 -9.54
N PHE A 16 -3.08 2.07 -8.50
CA PHE A 16 -3.83 3.30 -8.55
C PHE A 16 -2.93 4.53 -8.78
N SER A 17 -1.77 4.59 -8.12
CA SER A 17 -0.75 5.62 -8.39
C SER A 17 -0.29 5.61 -9.85
N TYR A 18 -0.13 4.43 -10.46
CA TYR A 18 0.20 4.28 -11.88
C TYR A 18 -0.93 4.74 -12.81
N TYR A 19 -2.18 4.51 -12.43
CA TYR A 19 -3.36 5.04 -13.12
C TYR A 19 -3.39 6.57 -13.09
N GLN A 20 -3.24 7.17 -11.92
CA GLN A 20 -3.20 8.64 -11.74
C GLN A 20 -2.07 9.27 -12.55
N SER A 21 -0.91 8.61 -12.60
CA SER A 21 0.26 9.03 -13.38
C SER A 21 0.13 8.76 -14.87
N LYS A 22 -1.02 8.25 -15.36
CA LYS A 22 -1.30 7.95 -16.78
C LYS A 22 -0.24 7.03 -17.41
N CYS A 23 0.21 6.04 -16.66
CA CYS A 23 1.21 5.08 -17.11
C CYS A 23 0.68 4.06 -18.14
N VAL A 24 -0.64 3.94 -18.28
CA VAL A 24 -1.28 3.02 -19.24
C VAL A 24 -1.32 3.66 -20.62
N ILE A 25 -0.79 2.95 -21.61
CA ILE A 25 -0.72 3.37 -23.00
C ILE A 25 -1.21 2.24 -23.92
N ASN A 26 -1.59 2.57 -25.14
CA ASN A 26 -2.00 1.60 -26.17
C ASN A 26 -3.13 0.67 -25.71
N LEU A 27 -4.13 1.21 -24.97
CA LEU A 27 -5.29 0.47 -24.51
C LEU A 27 -6.11 -0.08 -25.69
N LYS A 28 -6.38 -1.38 -25.64
CA LYS A 28 -7.25 -2.10 -26.57
C LYS A 28 -8.35 -2.79 -25.80
N SER A 29 -9.58 -2.69 -26.30
CA SER A 29 -10.73 -3.42 -25.79
C SER A 29 -11.06 -4.57 -26.75
N TYR A 30 -11.20 -5.77 -26.21
CA TYR A 30 -11.67 -6.95 -26.96
C TYR A 30 -13.15 -7.24 -26.70
N SER A 31 -13.62 -6.86 -25.50
CA SER A 31 -15.02 -6.92 -25.07
C SER A 31 -15.25 -5.90 -23.95
N GLU A 32 -16.45 -5.90 -23.39
CA GLU A 32 -16.76 -5.08 -22.20
C GLU A 32 -15.96 -5.47 -20.95
N THR A 33 -15.43 -6.68 -20.94
CA THR A 33 -14.74 -7.26 -19.77
C THR A 33 -13.27 -7.63 -20.03
N GLN A 34 -12.79 -7.49 -21.27
CA GLN A 34 -11.43 -7.92 -21.67
C GLN A 34 -10.66 -6.78 -22.31
N PHE A 35 -9.51 -6.47 -21.72
CA PHE A 35 -8.67 -5.36 -22.15
C PHE A 35 -7.20 -5.75 -22.16
N GLU A 36 -6.47 -5.15 -23.10
CA GLU A 36 -5.01 -5.25 -23.20
C GLU A 36 -4.42 -3.85 -23.29
N ALA A 37 -3.29 -3.64 -22.64
CA ALA A 37 -2.53 -2.41 -22.76
C ALA A 37 -1.05 -2.63 -22.48
N GLU A 38 -0.28 -1.62 -22.80
CA GLU A 38 1.08 -1.46 -22.35
C GLU A 38 1.10 -0.51 -21.13
N VAL A 39 1.86 -0.87 -20.11
CA VAL A 39 1.98 -0.06 -18.88
C VAL A 39 3.44 0.29 -18.67
N LYS A 40 3.74 1.58 -18.59
CA LYS A 40 5.07 2.09 -18.28
C LYS A 40 5.43 1.68 -16.84
N GLY A 41 6.57 1.04 -16.66
CA GLY A 41 7.13 0.66 -15.37
C GLY A 41 8.15 1.67 -14.86
N SER A 42 9.00 1.24 -13.95
CA SER A 42 10.12 2.06 -13.48
C SER A 42 11.20 2.17 -14.57
N GLY A 43 11.75 3.35 -14.74
CA GLY A 43 12.72 3.64 -15.81
C GLY A 43 12.09 3.52 -17.21
N SER A 44 12.79 2.93 -18.15
CA SER A 44 12.35 2.74 -19.54
C SER A 44 11.54 1.46 -19.78
N ASN A 45 11.22 0.69 -18.74
CA ASN A 45 10.51 -0.57 -18.91
C ASN A 45 9.04 -0.35 -19.29
N VAL A 46 8.54 -1.17 -20.21
CA VAL A 46 7.13 -1.21 -20.59
C VAL A 46 6.65 -2.65 -20.51
N TYR A 47 5.52 -2.85 -19.85
CA TYR A 47 4.97 -4.18 -19.59
C TYR A 47 3.65 -4.37 -20.33
N ARG A 48 3.49 -5.52 -20.97
CA ARG A 48 2.22 -5.90 -21.61
C ARG A 48 1.31 -6.52 -20.58
N CYS A 49 0.10 -5.98 -20.50
CA CYS A 49 -0.92 -6.37 -19.54
C CYS A 49 -2.19 -6.77 -20.28
N TYR A 50 -2.79 -7.87 -19.84
CA TYR A 50 -4.11 -8.31 -20.27
C TYR A 50 -4.96 -8.58 -19.04
N ILE A 51 -6.19 -8.06 -19.02
CA ILE A 51 -7.18 -8.33 -17.98
C ILE A 51 -8.43 -8.97 -18.57
N ASP A 52 -8.98 -9.91 -17.79
CA ASP A 52 -10.28 -10.53 -17.99
C ASP A 52 -11.07 -10.34 -16.67
N MET A 53 -12.06 -9.44 -16.69
CA MET A 53 -12.81 -9.07 -15.49
C MET A 53 -13.78 -10.17 -15.04
N GLU A 54 -14.26 -11.03 -15.96
CA GLU A 54 -15.08 -12.17 -15.64
C GLU A 54 -14.24 -13.33 -15.08
N HIS A 55 -13.03 -13.48 -15.60
CA HIS A 55 -12.09 -14.53 -15.21
C HIS A 55 -10.77 -13.94 -14.72
N PRO A 56 -10.72 -13.30 -13.55
CA PRO A 56 -9.53 -12.57 -13.07
C PRO A 56 -8.23 -13.38 -13.10
N ARG A 57 -8.33 -14.71 -12.91
CA ARG A 57 -7.18 -15.62 -12.95
C ARG A 57 -6.57 -15.81 -14.33
N LYS A 58 -7.24 -15.38 -15.40
CA LYS A 58 -6.72 -15.37 -16.78
C LYS A 58 -5.93 -14.10 -17.09
N SER A 59 -6.02 -13.11 -16.23
CA SER A 59 -5.27 -11.85 -16.38
C SER A 59 -3.76 -12.11 -16.28
N LYS A 60 -2.98 -11.40 -17.10
CA LYS A 60 -1.53 -11.63 -17.26
C LYS A 60 -0.78 -10.32 -17.38
N CYS A 61 0.43 -10.30 -16.82
CA CYS A 61 1.41 -9.24 -17.02
C CYS A 61 2.81 -9.85 -17.11
N ASN A 62 3.63 -9.39 -18.04
CA ASN A 62 5.00 -9.85 -18.20
C ASN A 62 6.02 -9.13 -17.31
N CYS A 63 5.57 -8.44 -16.25
CA CYS A 63 6.49 -7.83 -15.29
C CYS A 63 7.14 -8.91 -14.38
N PRO A 64 8.34 -8.68 -13.82
CA PRO A 64 9.06 -9.66 -13.00
C PRO A 64 8.26 -10.17 -11.78
N HIS A 65 7.27 -9.41 -11.31
CA HIS A 65 6.42 -9.83 -10.20
C HIS A 65 5.32 -10.81 -10.62
N ALA A 66 4.78 -10.69 -11.82
CA ALA A 66 3.60 -11.43 -12.28
C ALA A 66 3.90 -12.46 -13.38
N ASP A 67 5.05 -12.36 -14.04
CA ASP A 67 5.42 -13.27 -15.14
C ASP A 67 5.54 -14.72 -14.64
N GLY A 68 4.81 -15.62 -15.29
CA GLY A 68 4.70 -17.02 -14.88
C GLY A 68 3.96 -17.28 -13.56
N ARG A 69 3.36 -16.25 -12.93
CA ARG A 69 2.68 -16.34 -11.66
C ARG A 69 1.21 -15.94 -11.77
N ARG A 70 0.36 -16.49 -10.89
CA ARG A 70 -1.07 -16.12 -10.81
C ARG A 70 -1.29 -15.01 -9.78
N VAL A 71 -0.59 -13.88 -9.94
CA VAL A 71 -0.69 -12.74 -9.03
C VAL A 71 -1.20 -11.52 -9.77
N ILE A 72 -2.02 -10.72 -9.13
CA ILE A 72 -2.47 -9.43 -9.64
C ILE A 72 -1.45 -8.38 -9.20
N CYS A 73 -0.69 -7.88 -10.17
CA CYS A 73 0.33 -6.87 -9.94
C CYS A 73 -0.23 -5.45 -10.13
N LYS A 74 0.53 -4.45 -9.69
CA LYS A 74 0.19 -3.03 -9.86
C LYS A 74 -0.15 -2.62 -11.31
N HIS A 75 0.48 -3.23 -12.31
CA HIS A 75 0.22 -2.90 -13.72
C HIS A 75 -1.15 -3.41 -14.20
N LEU A 76 -1.60 -4.58 -13.70
CA LEU A 76 -2.95 -5.07 -13.97
C LEU A 76 -4.01 -4.19 -13.30
N ILE A 77 -3.74 -3.70 -12.08
CA ILE A 77 -4.63 -2.76 -11.39
C ILE A 77 -4.69 -1.42 -12.14
N ALA A 78 -3.56 -0.88 -12.59
CA ALA A 78 -3.52 0.35 -13.39
C ALA A 78 -4.35 0.20 -14.68
N LEU A 79 -4.23 -0.94 -15.36
CA LEU A 79 -5.03 -1.25 -16.56
C LEU A 79 -6.52 -1.34 -16.21
N LEU A 80 -6.90 -2.04 -15.15
CA LEU A 80 -8.29 -2.13 -14.68
C LEU A 80 -8.88 -0.75 -14.41
N SER A 81 -8.16 0.08 -13.64
CA SER A 81 -8.60 1.45 -13.32
C SER A 81 -8.75 2.35 -14.56
N THR A 82 -7.95 2.09 -15.60
CA THR A 82 -8.05 2.83 -16.85
C THR A 82 -9.21 2.33 -17.73
N ALA A 83 -9.42 1.02 -17.77
CA ALA A 83 -10.46 0.39 -18.59
C ALA A 83 -11.86 0.53 -17.96
N SER A 84 -11.93 0.52 -16.62
CA SER A 84 -13.19 0.66 -15.86
C SER A 84 -13.01 1.66 -14.71
N PRO A 85 -13.18 2.97 -14.98
CA PRO A 85 -13.09 4.00 -13.94
C PRO A 85 -14.10 3.81 -12.80
N GLU A 86 -15.23 3.17 -13.06
CA GLU A 86 -16.24 2.88 -12.03
C GLU A 86 -15.71 1.90 -10.98
N GLU A 87 -15.00 0.85 -11.40
CA GLU A 87 -14.36 -0.09 -10.47
C GLU A 87 -13.24 0.58 -9.68
N ALA A 88 -12.48 1.48 -10.32
CA ALA A 88 -11.47 2.28 -9.66
C ALA A 88 -12.08 3.18 -8.57
N ASN A 89 -13.18 3.85 -8.87
CA ASN A 89 -13.86 4.74 -7.91
C ASN A 89 -14.44 3.98 -6.72
N LYS A 90 -15.08 2.82 -6.93
CA LYS A 90 -15.54 1.96 -5.82
C LYS A 90 -14.41 1.62 -4.87
N HIS A 91 -13.24 1.34 -5.42
CA HIS A 91 -12.09 0.95 -4.63
C HIS A 91 -11.50 2.12 -3.84
N ILE A 92 -11.46 3.33 -4.43
CA ILE A 92 -11.04 4.54 -3.73
C ILE A 92 -11.94 4.81 -2.52
N ILE A 93 -13.26 4.71 -2.71
CA ILE A 93 -14.23 4.88 -1.62
C ILE A 93 -13.94 3.88 -0.50
N MET A 94 -13.74 2.60 -0.83
CA MET A 94 -13.41 1.57 0.14
C MET A 94 -12.08 1.82 0.88
N LEU A 95 -11.04 2.29 0.18
CA LEU A 95 -9.77 2.63 0.82
C LEU A 95 -9.92 3.82 1.77
N ASN A 96 -10.65 4.86 1.37
CA ASN A 96 -10.91 6.03 2.22
C ASN A 96 -11.70 5.64 3.47
N GLU A 97 -12.72 4.78 3.35
CA GLU A 97 -13.48 4.26 4.50
C GLU A 97 -12.59 3.49 5.48
N VAL A 98 -11.67 2.66 4.97
CA VAL A 98 -10.72 1.93 5.82
C VAL A 98 -9.73 2.87 6.51
N GLU A 99 -9.26 3.89 5.83
CA GLU A 99 -8.35 4.89 6.39
C GLU A 99 -9.04 5.74 7.46
N GLU A 100 -10.27 6.18 7.21
CA GLU A 100 -11.09 6.93 8.18
C GLU A 100 -11.35 6.09 9.44
N ASP A 101 -11.72 4.81 9.30
CA ASP A 101 -11.94 3.90 10.43
C ASP A 101 -10.65 3.64 11.22
N TYR A 102 -9.51 3.53 10.54
CA TYR A 102 -8.20 3.44 11.19
C TYR A 102 -7.89 4.69 12.01
N HIS A 103 -8.08 5.88 11.45
CA HIS A 103 -7.87 7.14 12.15
C HIS A 103 -8.81 7.31 13.35
N LEU A 104 -10.07 6.93 13.19
CA LEU A 104 -11.04 6.96 14.28
C LEU A 104 -10.61 6.05 15.43
N ARG A 105 -10.28 4.78 15.15
CA ARG A 105 -9.81 3.83 16.16
C ARG A 105 -8.52 4.28 16.84
N ARG A 106 -7.58 4.82 16.07
CA ARG A 106 -6.33 5.38 16.61
C ARG A 106 -6.60 6.54 17.56
N ASN A 107 -7.49 7.45 17.20
CA ASN A 107 -7.83 8.59 18.06
C ASN A 107 -8.53 8.13 19.34
N MET A 108 -9.48 7.21 19.26
CA MET A 108 -10.12 6.62 20.44
C MET A 108 -9.11 5.95 21.37
N TRP A 109 -8.15 5.23 20.82
CA TRP A 109 -7.06 4.61 21.60
C TRP A 109 -6.17 5.68 22.27
N ILE A 110 -5.78 6.73 21.54
CA ILE A 110 -5.00 7.85 22.11
C ILE A 110 -5.77 8.54 23.24
N ASP A 111 -7.06 8.74 23.07
CA ASP A 111 -7.88 9.40 24.10
C ASP A 111 -8.03 8.51 25.34
N SER A 112 -8.19 7.20 25.19
CA SER A 112 -8.15 6.27 26.31
C SER A 112 -6.80 6.24 27.05
N LEU A 113 -5.68 6.38 26.31
CA LEU A 113 -4.37 6.52 26.93
C LEU A 113 -4.22 7.83 27.72
N LYS A 114 -4.74 8.94 27.18
CA LYS A 114 -4.73 10.24 27.89
C LYS A 114 -5.54 10.17 29.19
N GLU A 115 -6.72 9.55 29.16
CA GLU A 115 -7.52 9.33 30.38
C GLU A 115 -6.73 8.50 31.40
N MET A 116 -6.16 7.38 30.98
CA MET A 116 -5.34 6.53 31.85
C MET A 116 -4.18 7.32 32.49
N VAL A 117 -3.44 8.08 31.68
CA VAL A 117 -2.30 8.89 32.14
C VAL A 117 -2.75 10.00 33.12
N ASN A 118 -3.91 10.63 32.87
CA ASN A 118 -4.45 11.67 33.75
C ASN A 118 -4.89 11.12 35.12
N ASP A 119 -5.30 9.88 35.19
CA ASP A 119 -5.71 9.21 36.43
C ASP A 119 -4.52 8.67 37.27
N MET A 120 -3.34 8.60 36.66
CA MET A 120 -2.12 8.14 37.33
C MET A 120 -1.55 9.21 38.27
N SER A 121 -1.07 8.78 39.42
CA SER A 121 -0.28 9.64 40.28
C SER A 121 1.10 9.93 39.65
N LYS A 122 1.75 11.00 40.13
CA LYS A 122 3.10 11.35 39.69
C LYS A 122 4.12 10.24 39.86
N GLU A 123 3.95 9.44 40.92
CA GLU A 123 4.84 8.33 41.25
C GLU A 123 4.65 7.16 40.30
N GLU A 124 3.40 6.78 40.00
CA GLU A 124 3.05 5.76 39.01
C GLU A 124 3.50 6.14 37.58
N LEU A 125 3.34 7.41 37.19
CA LEU A 125 3.82 7.92 35.89
C LEU A 125 5.35 7.81 35.78
N ARG A 126 6.07 8.12 36.85
CA ARG A 126 7.53 8.03 36.89
C ARG A 126 8.00 6.59 36.76
N ASP A 127 7.37 5.68 37.49
CA ASP A 127 7.70 4.26 37.45
C ASP A 127 7.37 3.64 36.09
N ALA A 128 6.20 3.97 35.51
CA ALA A 128 5.82 3.55 34.16
C ALA A 128 6.82 4.03 33.10
N TYR A 129 7.25 5.29 33.20
CA TYR A 129 8.21 5.87 32.27
C TYR A 129 9.61 5.22 32.42
N LEU A 130 10.07 4.96 33.64
CA LEU A 130 11.32 4.26 33.87
C LEU A 130 11.31 2.84 33.31
N ASN A 131 10.22 2.10 33.53
CA ASN A 131 10.08 0.74 32.98
C ASN A 131 10.09 0.76 31.45
N MET A 132 9.39 1.70 30.82
CA MET A 132 9.40 1.86 29.36
C MET A 132 10.82 2.16 28.84
N LEU A 133 11.60 3.01 29.50
CA LEU A 133 12.98 3.30 29.10
C LEU A 133 13.90 2.09 29.26
N ILE A 134 13.73 1.31 30.32
CA ILE A 134 14.50 0.07 30.52
C ILE A 134 14.18 -0.95 29.44
N GLU A 135 12.90 -1.23 29.21
CA GLU A 135 12.47 -2.16 28.15
C GLU A 135 12.95 -1.72 26.77
N HIS A 136 12.92 -0.41 26.48
CA HIS A 136 13.40 0.12 25.21
C HIS A 136 14.93 0.01 25.05
N GLY A 137 15.67 0.24 26.15
CA GLY A 137 17.12 0.06 26.20
C GLY A 137 17.52 -1.40 26.02
N GLU A 138 16.87 -2.32 26.73
CA GLU A 138 17.11 -3.75 26.59
C GLU A 138 16.80 -4.26 25.17
N MET A 139 15.74 -3.74 24.53
CA MET A 139 15.40 -4.06 23.14
C MET A 139 16.46 -3.51 22.18
N ALA A 140 16.96 -2.30 22.38
CA ALA A 140 18.01 -1.72 21.55
C ALA A 140 19.30 -2.54 21.60
N GLU A 141 19.75 -2.94 22.78
CA GLU A 141 20.91 -3.83 22.95
C GLU A 141 20.67 -5.22 22.30
N LEU A 142 19.49 -5.81 22.49
CA LEU A 142 19.16 -7.16 22.03
C LEU A 142 19.11 -7.25 20.48
N PHE A 143 18.68 -6.17 19.82
CA PHE A 143 18.58 -6.11 18.37
C PHE A 143 19.73 -5.37 17.68
N GLY A 144 20.75 -4.93 18.46
CA GLY A 144 21.92 -4.23 17.91
C GLY A 144 21.55 -2.90 17.25
N LEU A 145 20.48 -2.25 17.74
CA LEU A 145 20.06 -0.93 17.31
C LEU A 145 20.80 0.13 18.14
N ASP A 146 22.13 0.02 18.23
CA ASP A 146 22.95 1.06 18.80
C ASP A 146 22.80 2.30 17.91
N GLU A 147 22.22 3.34 18.49
CA GLU A 147 22.06 4.64 17.89
C GLU A 147 23.42 5.26 17.63
N GLU A 148 23.99 5.01 16.48
CA GLU A 148 24.92 5.93 15.81
C GLU A 148 25.25 5.33 14.44
N GLU A 149 24.50 5.73 13.45
CA GLU A 149 24.85 5.97 12.05
C GLU A 149 23.61 5.81 11.16
N ASP A 150 23.35 6.85 10.37
CA ASP A 150 22.43 6.89 9.21
C ASP A 150 20.98 7.41 9.41
N LEU A 151 20.84 8.53 10.13
CA LEU A 151 19.63 9.35 9.98
C LEU A 151 19.79 10.61 9.12
N PHE A 152 20.98 10.82 8.50
CA PHE A 152 21.23 11.98 7.64
C PHE A 152 22.18 11.68 6.47
N GLU A 153 21.80 10.76 5.61
CA GLU A 153 22.30 10.73 4.22
C GLU A 153 21.26 10.08 3.34
N ASP A 154 20.33 10.87 2.80
CA ASP A 154 19.65 10.66 1.51
C ASP A 154 18.62 11.77 1.25
N GLU A 155 19.05 13.02 1.43
CA GLU A 155 18.44 14.16 0.74
C GLU A 155 19.36 14.61 -0.39
N ASP A 156 19.52 13.80 -1.43
CA ASP A 156 20.01 14.31 -2.73
C ASP A 156 20.01 13.17 -3.74
N GLU A 157 18.86 12.87 -4.33
CA GLU A 157 18.76 12.34 -5.70
C GLU A 157 17.32 12.40 -6.21
N PHE A 158 16.84 13.64 -6.40
CA PHE A 158 15.75 13.92 -7.34
C PHE A 158 16.27 14.89 -8.39
N TYR A 159 16.82 14.35 -9.47
CA TYR A 159 16.83 14.94 -10.78
C TYR A 159 16.35 13.95 -11.82
#